data_3fcbbdd6d7400c402b88c3dd5bd89177
#
_entry.id   3fcbbdd6d7400c402b88c3dd5bd89177
#
_cell.length_a   1.000
_cell.length_b   1.000
_cell.length_c   1.000
_cell.angle_alpha   90.00
_cell.angle_beta   90.00
_cell.angle_gamma   90.00
#
_symmetry.space_group_name_H-M   'P 1'
#
loop_
_entity.id
_entity.type
_entity.pdbx_description
1 polymer ?
#
loop_
_entity_poly.entity_id
_entity_poly.type
_entity_poly.pdbx_seq_one_letter_code
_entity_poly.pdbx_strand_id
1 'polypeptide(L)'
;DGTIAYAENPPKKYQDIYPINFDNDPEGIYHECVRILELWIAHGVTIFRVDNPHTKPINFWAWLMATMRRRHPEVIFLAEAFTRPEMMQALAKVGFQQGYSYFVWRSAKWELEEFLTEVSTQTSAWYRPNFFVNTPDINPYYLQDGNPAAFAIRAILAATMSPSWGMYSGYELCEHVPLSLIHI
;
A
#
# COMPACT_ATOMS: atom_id res chain seq x y z
N ASP A 1 10.07 30.93 -0.84
CA ASP A 1 9.27 31.91 -0.12
C ASP A 1 9.53 31.91 1.38
N GLY A 2 10.35 30.96 1.90
CA GLY A 2 10.71 30.86 3.32
C GLY A 2 9.67 30.12 4.18
N THR A 3 8.65 29.53 3.58
CA THR A 3 7.70 28.69 4.28
C THR A 3 8.12 27.21 4.24
N ILE A 4 7.79 26.46 5.29
CA ILE A 4 8.03 25.02 5.34
C ILE A 4 6.85 24.31 4.67
N ALA A 5 7.15 23.50 3.65
CA ALA A 5 6.17 22.61 3.06
C ALA A 5 6.18 21.27 3.80
N TYR A 6 5.09 20.96 4.47
CA TYR A 6 4.89 19.66 5.12
C TYR A 6 4.18 18.68 4.20
N ALA A 7 4.38 17.39 4.44
CA ALA A 7 3.71 16.34 3.67
C ALA A 7 2.21 16.32 4.00
N GLU A 8 1.39 16.10 2.96
CA GLU A 8 -0.05 15.94 3.09
C GLU A 8 -0.51 14.65 2.40
N ASN A 9 -1.40 13.94 3.06
CA ASN A 9 -2.16 12.83 2.48
C ASN A 9 -3.62 12.98 2.96
N PRO A 10 -4.43 13.76 2.24
CA PRO A 10 -5.74 14.17 2.72
C PRO A 10 -6.60 13.01 3.20
N PRO A 11 -7.30 13.18 4.33
CA PRO A 11 -7.46 14.41 5.10
C PRO A 11 -6.30 14.73 6.08
N LYS A 12 -5.25 13.91 6.13
CA LYS A 12 -4.12 14.08 7.06
C LYS A 12 -3.14 15.13 6.57
N LYS A 13 -2.65 15.93 7.53
CA LYS A 13 -1.52 16.85 7.38
C LYS A 13 -0.48 16.49 8.43
N TYR A 14 0.74 16.23 7.97
CA TYR A 14 1.85 15.88 8.85
C TYR A 14 2.64 17.15 9.23
N GLN A 15 3.14 17.21 10.46
CA GLN A 15 3.96 18.35 10.92
C GLN A 15 5.44 18.00 11.08
N ASP A 16 5.78 16.75 10.86
CA ASP A 16 7.10 16.14 11.07
C ASP A 16 7.69 15.50 9.80
N ILE A 17 6.94 15.51 8.69
CA ILE A 17 7.35 14.92 7.42
C ILE A 17 7.53 16.02 6.36
N TYR A 18 8.72 16.08 5.78
CA TYR A 18 9.06 17.00 4.70
C TYR A 18 9.09 16.24 3.38
N PRO A 19 8.26 16.60 2.39
CA PRO A 19 8.29 15.93 1.10
C PRO A 19 9.58 16.29 0.34
N ILE A 20 10.16 15.29 -0.31
CA ILE A 20 11.25 15.53 -1.27
C ILE A 20 10.65 16.20 -2.51
N ASN A 21 11.25 17.32 -2.91
CA ASN A 21 10.88 17.96 -4.16
C ASN A 21 11.64 17.32 -5.32
N PHE A 22 10.93 16.48 -6.08
CA PHE A 22 11.48 15.75 -7.22
C PHE A 22 11.89 16.65 -8.39
N ASP A 23 11.42 17.90 -8.44
CA ASP A 23 11.73 18.83 -9.52
C ASP A 23 13.09 19.56 -9.30
N ASN A 24 13.64 19.53 -8.08
CA ASN A 24 14.90 20.21 -7.77
C ASN A 24 16.11 19.51 -8.40
N ASP A 25 16.15 18.18 -8.34
CA ASP A 25 17.22 17.36 -8.91
C ASP A 25 16.65 15.97 -9.27
N PRO A 26 15.87 15.87 -10.34
CA PRO A 26 15.24 14.60 -10.71
C PRO A 26 16.26 13.48 -10.91
N GLU A 27 17.36 13.75 -11.59
CA GLU A 27 18.38 12.75 -11.89
C GLU A 27 19.08 12.25 -10.63
N GLY A 28 19.53 13.14 -9.77
CA GLY A 28 20.18 12.77 -8.51
C GLY A 28 19.23 12.00 -7.58
N ILE A 29 17.98 12.47 -7.41
CA ILE A 29 16.98 11.81 -6.57
C ILE A 29 16.66 10.40 -7.11
N TYR A 30 16.49 10.25 -8.42
CA TYR A 30 16.17 8.97 -9.05
C TYR A 30 17.28 7.95 -8.83
N HIS A 31 18.52 8.35 -9.06
CA HIS A 31 19.69 7.48 -8.87
C HIS A 31 19.93 7.13 -7.40
N GLU A 32 19.70 8.08 -6.50
CA GLU A 32 19.82 7.81 -5.05
C GLU A 32 18.75 6.80 -4.57
N CYS A 33 17.53 6.88 -5.07
CA CYS A 33 16.50 5.87 -4.77
C CYS A 33 16.92 4.47 -5.25
N VAL A 34 17.50 4.36 -6.44
CA VAL A 34 18.05 3.09 -6.93
C VAL A 34 19.18 2.60 -6.04
N ARG A 35 20.12 3.47 -5.68
CA ARG A 35 21.24 3.12 -4.79
C ARG A 35 20.77 2.57 -3.46
N ILE A 36 19.74 3.17 -2.86
CA ILE A 36 19.15 2.72 -1.60
C ILE A 36 18.52 1.32 -1.77
N LEU A 37 17.76 1.11 -2.83
CA LEU A 37 17.15 -0.20 -3.10
C LEU A 37 18.23 -1.26 -3.32
N GLU A 38 19.25 -0.97 -4.12
CA GLU A 38 20.36 -1.90 -4.39
C GLU A 38 21.13 -2.25 -3.11
N LEU A 39 21.30 -1.29 -2.19
CA LEU A 39 21.89 -1.55 -0.88
C LEU A 39 21.11 -2.63 -0.11
N TRP A 40 19.81 -2.50 -0.05
CA TRP A 40 18.96 -3.47 0.67
C TRP A 40 18.87 -4.81 -0.06
N ILE A 41 18.84 -4.79 -1.39
CA ILE A 41 18.88 -6.02 -2.20
C ILE A 41 20.19 -6.78 -1.94
N ALA A 42 21.32 -6.09 -1.85
CA ALA A 42 22.59 -6.71 -1.49
C ALA A 42 22.61 -7.34 -0.08
N HIS A 43 21.70 -6.89 0.80
CA HIS A 43 21.46 -7.50 2.11
C HIS A 43 20.37 -8.58 2.11
N GLY A 44 19.86 -8.96 0.94
CA GLY A 44 18.90 -10.05 0.77
C GLY A 44 17.43 -9.63 0.80
N VAL A 45 17.12 -8.34 0.78
CA VAL A 45 15.73 -7.86 0.70
C VAL A 45 15.25 -7.98 -0.75
N THR A 46 14.17 -8.74 -0.95
CA THR A 46 13.58 -8.98 -2.28
C THR A 46 12.14 -8.47 -2.40
N ILE A 47 11.53 -8.03 -1.30
CA ILE A 47 10.17 -7.49 -1.30
C ILE A 47 10.18 -6.15 -0.58
N PHE A 48 9.69 -5.11 -1.25
CA PHE A 48 9.59 -3.76 -0.71
C PHE A 48 8.13 -3.32 -0.62
N ARG A 49 7.69 -3.00 0.57
CA ARG A 49 6.45 -2.23 0.77
C ARG A 49 6.77 -0.76 0.67
N VAL A 50 6.12 -0.06 -0.23
CA VAL A 50 6.31 1.36 -0.47
C VAL A 50 5.16 2.14 0.17
N ASP A 51 5.52 2.98 1.13
CA ASP A 51 4.60 3.85 1.85
C ASP A 51 4.15 5.01 0.97
N ASN A 52 2.85 5.22 0.88
CA ASN A 52 2.23 6.34 0.18
C ASN A 52 2.83 6.68 -1.19
N PRO A 53 3.01 5.70 -2.13
CA PRO A 53 3.62 5.98 -3.43
C PRO A 53 2.81 6.97 -4.28
N HIS A 54 1.52 7.09 -4.04
CA HIS A 54 0.65 8.04 -4.74
C HIS A 54 0.98 9.51 -4.45
N THR A 55 1.79 9.79 -3.42
CA THR A 55 2.27 11.14 -3.10
C THR A 55 3.55 11.53 -3.85
N LYS A 56 4.05 10.65 -4.70
CA LYS A 56 5.25 10.87 -5.51
C LYS A 56 4.86 10.88 -6.99
N PRO A 57 5.69 11.50 -7.86
CA PRO A 57 5.39 11.58 -9.30
C PRO A 57 5.27 10.20 -9.94
N ILE A 58 4.22 9.99 -10.73
CA ILE A 58 4.00 8.71 -11.43
C ILE A 58 5.12 8.39 -12.43
N ASN A 59 5.71 9.41 -13.05
CA ASN A 59 6.83 9.26 -13.96
C ASN A 59 8.09 8.73 -13.26
N PHE A 60 8.32 9.15 -12.01
CA PHE A 60 9.38 8.57 -11.18
C PHE A 60 9.16 7.07 -11.00
N TRP A 61 7.95 6.65 -10.63
CA TRP A 61 7.63 5.23 -10.46
C TRP A 61 7.78 4.44 -11.75
N ALA A 62 7.32 4.98 -12.87
CA ALA A 62 7.47 4.33 -14.18
C ALA A 62 8.94 4.07 -14.50
N TRP A 63 9.80 5.06 -14.29
CA TRP A 63 11.24 4.94 -14.49
C TRP A 63 11.88 3.95 -13.50
N LEU A 64 11.57 4.08 -12.22
CA LEU A 64 12.14 3.23 -11.16
C LEU A 64 11.76 1.76 -11.37
N MET A 65 10.48 1.47 -11.60
CA MET A 65 10.00 0.10 -11.82
C MET A 65 10.62 -0.51 -13.07
N ALA A 66 10.74 0.26 -14.16
CA ALA A 66 11.40 -0.21 -15.37
C ALA A 66 12.90 -0.49 -15.13
N THR A 67 13.56 0.34 -14.34
CA THR A 67 14.98 0.18 -14.00
C THR A 67 15.21 -1.05 -13.11
N MET A 68 14.43 -1.18 -12.05
CA MET A 68 14.55 -2.31 -11.13
C MET A 68 14.20 -3.64 -11.82
N ARG A 69 13.17 -3.69 -12.66
CA ARG A 69 12.83 -4.90 -13.43
C ARG A 69 13.96 -5.38 -14.35
N ARG A 70 14.74 -4.46 -14.92
CA ARG A 70 15.90 -4.83 -15.75
C ARG A 70 17.06 -5.35 -14.93
N ARG A 71 17.29 -4.79 -13.74
CA ARG A 71 18.46 -5.12 -12.90
C ARG A 71 18.20 -6.28 -11.94
N HIS A 72 17.00 -6.29 -11.38
CA HIS A 72 16.57 -7.20 -10.32
C HIS A 72 15.13 -7.69 -10.58
N PRO A 73 14.93 -8.56 -11.60
CA PRO A 73 13.59 -9.02 -12.01
C PRO A 73 12.86 -9.83 -10.92
N GLU A 74 13.60 -10.34 -9.94
CA GLU A 74 13.08 -11.09 -8.80
C GLU A 74 12.46 -10.21 -7.71
N VAL A 75 12.71 -8.89 -7.73
CA VAL A 75 12.26 -7.98 -6.69
C VAL A 75 10.81 -7.59 -6.90
N ILE A 76 10.06 -7.61 -5.79
CA ILE A 76 8.62 -7.32 -5.74
C ILE A 76 8.38 -6.00 -5.00
N PHE A 77 7.52 -5.16 -5.56
CA PHE A 77 7.09 -3.90 -4.95
C PHE A 77 5.60 -3.94 -4.64
N LEU A 78 5.26 -3.64 -3.39
CA LEU A 78 3.90 -3.53 -2.88
C LEU A 78 3.57 -2.05 -2.68
N ALA A 79 2.50 -1.57 -3.30
CA ALA A 79 2.04 -0.18 -3.13
C ALA A 79 1.09 -0.08 -1.93
N GLU A 80 1.51 0.57 -0.87
CA GLU A 80 0.58 1.00 0.17
C GLU A 80 0.01 2.37 -0.23
N ALA A 81 -1.10 2.34 -0.97
CA ALA A 81 -1.66 3.53 -1.60
C ALA A 81 -3.18 3.54 -1.45
N PHE A 82 -3.65 4.10 -0.34
CA PHE A 82 -5.09 4.34 -0.14
C PHE A 82 -5.47 5.68 -0.74
N THR A 83 -5.79 5.67 -2.02
CA THR A 83 -6.06 6.85 -2.82
C THR A 83 -7.21 6.56 -3.79
N ARG A 84 -7.48 7.47 -4.72
CA ARG A 84 -8.53 7.28 -5.74
C ARG A 84 -8.24 6.06 -6.61
N PRO A 85 -9.26 5.32 -7.05
CA PRO A 85 -9.09 4.10 -7.86
C PRO A 85 -8.19 4.30 -9.08
N GLU A 86 -8.30 5.43 -9.78
CA GLU A 86 -7.50 5.73 -10.97
C GLU A 86 -6.00 5.79 -10.66
N MET A 87 -5.63 6.36 -9.50
CA MET A 87 -4.23 6.43 -9.07
C MET A 87 -3.72 5.06 -8.62
N MET A 88 -4.53 4.26 -7.91
CA MET A 88 -4.17 2.89 -7.55
C MET A 88 -3.92 2.05 -8.81
N GLN A 89 -4.76 2.19 -9.82
CA GLN A 89 -4.60 1.52 -11.12
C GLN A 89 -3.37 2.04 -11.88
N ALA A 90 -3.08 3.34 -11.83
CA ALA A 90 -1.89 3.92 -12.45
C ALA A 90 -0.61 3.33 -11.84
N LEU A 91 -0.54 3.20 -10.52
CA LEU A 91 0.58 2.57 -9.84
C LEU A 91 0.75 1.09 -10.25
N ALA A 92 -0.33 0.34 -10.37
CA ALA A 92 -0.27 -1.02 -10.87
C ALA A 92 0.26 -1.08 -12.32
N LYS A 93 -0.21 -0.18 -13.19
CA LYS A 93 0.20 -0.12 -14.61
C LYS A 93 1.66 0.27 -14.79
N VAL A 94 2.24 1.09 -13.91
CA VAL A 94 3.67 1.44 -13.99
C VAL A 94 4.58 0.35 -13.42
N GLY A 95 4.02 -0.69 -12.76
CA GLY A 95 4.79 -1.89 -12.46
C GLY A 95 4.86 -2.33 -11.01
N PHE A 96 4.07 -1.76 -10.11
CA PHE A 96 3.86 -2.36 -8.79
C PHE A 96 3.17 -3.71 -8.97
N GLN A 97 3.73 -4.77 -8.38
CA GLN A 97 3.20 -6.12 -8.55
C GLN A 97 1.94 -6.36 -7.72
N GLN A 98 1.81 -5.69 -6.59
CA GLN A 98 0.61 -5.73 -5.76
C GLN A 98 0.32 -4.34 -5.19
N GLY A 99 -0.95 -4.10 -4.88
CA GLY A 99 -1.39 -2.91 -4.17
C GLY A 99 -2.26 -3.27 -2.97
N TYR A 100 -2.13 -2.52 -1.89
CA TYR A 100 -3.10 -2.55 -0.81
C TYR A 100 -4.46 -2.14 -1.36
N SER A 101 -5.53 -2.58 -0.74
CA SER A 101 -6.86 -2.44 -1.32
C SER A 101 -7.88 -1.99 -0.30
N TYR A 102 -9.02 -1.52 -0.81
CA TYR A 102 -10.16 -1.11 0.02
C TYR A 102 -10.89 -2.27 0.71
N PHE A 103 -10.46 -3.53 0.51
CA PHE A 103 -11.03 -4.68 1.20
C PHE A 103 -11.15 -4.45 2.72
N VAL A 104 -10.12 -3.84 3.33
CA VAL A 104 -10.07 -3.57 4.77
C VAL A 104 -11.27 -2.76 5.29
N TRP A 105 -11.88 -1.92 4.44
CA TRP A 105 -13.03 -1.07 4.81
C TRP A 105 -14.37 -1.55 4.24
N ARG A 106 -14.38 -2.51 3.32
CA ARG A 106 -15.61 -3.07 2.78
C ARG A 106 -16.20 -4.07 3.77
N SER A 107 -17.33 -3.73 4.42
CA SER A 107 -17.93 -4.55 5.47
C SER A 107 -19.27 -5.15 5.08
N ALA A 108 -20.10 -4.42 4.34
CA ALA A 108 -21.39 -4.90 3.89
C ALA A 108 -21.24 -5.88 2.71
N LYS A 109 -22.18 -6.83 2.60
CA LYS A 109 -22.19 -7.82 1.52
C LYS A 109 -22.11 -7.17 0.14
N TRP A 110 -22.94 -6.17 -0.11
CA TRP A 110 -22.98 -5.50 -1.41
C TRP A 110 -21.68 -4.76 -1.76
N GLU A 111 -21.00 -4.18 -0.76
CA GLU A 111 -19.69 -3.54 -0.95
C GLU A 111 -18.62 -4.56 -1.35
N LEU A 112 -18.65 -5.74 -0.73
CA LEU A 112 -17.73 -6.82 -1.06
C LEU A 112 -18.01 -7.38 -2.46
N GLU A 113 -19.29 -7.59 -2.82
CA GLU A 113 -19.69 -8.07 -4.14
C GLU A 113 -19.29 -7.09 -5.25
N GLU A 114 -19.51 -5.78 -5.05
CA GLU A 114 -19.09 -4.73 -5.98
C GLU A 114 -17.57 -4.74 -6.15
N PHE A 115 -16.83 -4.67 -5.04
CA PHE A 115 -15.37 -4.61 -5.08
C PHE A 115 -14.77 -5.88 -5.69
N LEU A 116 -15.26 -7.06 -5.34
CA LEU A 116 -14.80 -8.32 -5.91
C LEU A 116 -15.09 -8.41 -7.40
N THR A 117 -16.24 -7.93 -7.84
CA THR A 117 -16.58 -7.87 -9.26
C THR A 117 -15.62 -6.94 -10.00
N GLU A 118 -15.32 -5.76 -9.46
CA GLU A 118 -14.34 -4.83 -10.04
C GLU A 118 -12.97 -5.50 -10.20
N VAL A 119 -12.42 -6.04 -9.12
CA VAL A 119 -11.03 -6.56 -9.13
C VAL A 119 -10.89 -7.87 -9.89
N SER A 120 -11.95 -8.65 -10.04
CA SER A 120 -11.93 -9.92 -10.79
C SER A 120 -12.24 -9.78 -12.28
N THR A 121 -12.90 -8.72 -12.69
CA THR A 121 -13.34 -8.54 -14.08
C THR A 121 -12.76 -7.30 -14.74
N GLN A 122 -12.91 -6.13 -14.12
CA GLN A 122 -12.56 -4.85 -14.74
C GLN A 122 -11.06 -4.55 -14.69
N THR A 123 -10.41 -4.85 -13.57
CA THR A 123 -9.02 -4.49 -13.32
C THR A 123 -8.06 -5.68 -13.25
N SER A 124 -8.56 -6.90 -13.38
CA SER A 124 -7.81 -8.16 -13.22
C SER A 124 -6.58 -8.30 -14.11
N ALA A 125 -6.58 -7.62 -15.28
CA ALA A 125 -5.45 -7.69 -16.21
C ALA A 125 -4.18 -6.99 -15.69
N TRP A 126 -4.32 -5.98 -14.83
CA TRP A 126 -3.19 -5.16 -14.37
C TRP A 126 -3.13 -4.92 -12.86
N TYR A 127 -4.23 -5.01 -12.13
CA TYR A 127 -4.28 -4.75 -10.70
C TYR A 127 -4.40 -6.06 -9.90
N ARG A 128 -3.48 -6.26 -8.96
CA ARG A 128 -3.48 -7.40 -8.04
C ARG A 128 -3.65 -6.86 -6.62
N PRO A 129 -4.88 -6.85 -6.10
CA PRO A 129 -5.14 -6.36 -4.77
C PRO A 129 -4.59 -7.33 -3.71
N ASN A 130 -3.93 -6.79 -2.71
CA ASN A 130 -3.63 -7.51 -1.49
C ASN A 130 -4.77 -7.26 -0.48
N PHE A 131 -5.39 -8.34 -0.01
CA PHE A 131 -6.50 -8.25 0.93
C PHE A 131 -5.97 -8.29 2.36
N PHE A 132 -5.54 -7.14 2.87
CA PHE A 132 -5.23 -7.03 4.30
C PHE A 132 -6.51 -6.98 5.12
N VAL A 133 -6.58 -7.79 6.18
CA VAL A 133 -7.69 -7.79 7.16
C VAL A 133 -7.57 -6.63 8.14
N ASN A 134 -6.34 -6.25 8.47
CA ASN A 134 -5.92 -5.08 9.23
C ASN A 134 -4.47 -4.72 8.88
N THR A 135 -4.01 -3.54 9.28
CA THR A 135 -2.62 -3.10 9.14
C THR A 135 -2.17 -2.42 10.44
N PRO A 136 -0.89 -2.10 10.63
CA PRO A 136 -0.47 -1.29 11.78
C PRO A 136 -1.22 0.03 11.91
N ASP A 137 -1.61 0.64 10.76
CA ASP A 137 -2.29 1.94 10.70
C ASP A 137 -3.81 1.84 10.67
N ILE A 138 -4.36 0.64 10.41
CA ILE A 138 -5.79 0.45 10.17
C ILE A 138 -6.28 -0.73 10.98
N ASN A 139 -7.10 -0.44 11.99
CA ASN A 139 -7.94 -1.44 12.64
C ASN A 139 -9.40 -1.17 12.25
N PRO A 140 -10.01 -2.00 11.36
CA PRO A 140 -11.35 -1.74 10.85
C PRO A 140 -12.38 -1.74 11.97
N TYR A 141 -13.40 -0.90 11.81
CA TYR A 141 -14.46 -0.72 12.79
C TYR A 141 -15.07 -2.04 13.29
N TYR A 142 -15.32 -2.99 12.38
CA TYR A 142 -15.95 -4.28 12.72
C TYR A 142 -15.03 -5.25 13.51
N LEU A 143 -13.77 -4.91 13.72
CA LEU A 143 -12.84 -5.68 14.55
C LEU A 143 -12.66 -5.05 15.95
N GLN A 144 -13.10 -3.80 16.15
CA GLN A 144 -12.79 -3.02 17.35
C GLN A 144 -13.52 -3.48 18.62
N ASP A 145 -14.52 -4.33 18.49
CA ASP A 145 -15.21 -4.96 19.63
C ASP A 145 -14.54 -6.27 20.09
N GLY A 146 -13.50 -6.73 19.38
CA GLY A 146 -12.76 -7.95 19.73
C GLY A 146 -13.54 -9.25 19.49
N ASN A 147 -14.62 -9.22 18.69
CA ASN A 147 -15.43 -10.41 18.44
C ASN A 147 -14.67 -11.44 17.59
N PRO A 148 -14.33 -12.64 18.14
CA PRO A 148 -13.56 -13.64 17.39
C PRO A 148 -14.23 -14.12 16.10
N ALA A 149 -15.58 -14.09 16.02
CA ALA A 149 -16.29 -14.46 14.81
C ALA A 149 -16.05 -13.44 13.69
N ALA A 150 -15.96 -12.14 14.00
CA ALA A 150 -15.63 -11.12 13.01
C ALA A 150 -14.21 -11.32 12.47
N PHE A 151 -13.23 -11.60 13.33
CA PHE A 151 -11.86 -11.94 12.92
C PHE A 151 -11.83 -13.17 12.01
N ALA A 152 -12.49 -14.25 12.41
CA ALA A 152 -12.54 -15.48 11.61
C ALA A 152 -13.18 -15.25 10.23
N ILE A 153 -14.32 -14.58 10.17
CA ILE A 153 -15.03 -14.27 8.91
C ILE A 153 -14.13 -13.46 7.97
N ARG A 154 -13.47 -12.41 8.47
CA ARG A 154 -12.63 -11.55 7.64
C ARG A 154 -11.39 -12.29 7.13
N ALA A 155 -10.76 -13.11 7.95
CA ALA A 155 -9.63 -13.95 7.51
C ALA A 155 -10.05 -14.94 6.42
N ILE A 156 -11.20 -15.62 6.59
CA ILE A 156 -11.73 -16.55 5.59
C ILE A 156 -12.00 -15.82 4.27
N LEU A 157 -12.69 -14.68 4.31
CA LEU A 157 -12.98 -13.91 3.12
C LEU A 157 -11.70 -13.44 2.42
N ALA A 158 -10.73 -12.90 3.17
CA ALA A 158 -9.45 -12.47 2.61
C ALA A 158 -8.71 -13.63 1.94
N ALA A 159 -8.58 -14.76 2.62
CA ALA A 159 -7.82 -15.91 2.15
C ALA A 159 -8.47 -16.64 0.97
N THR A 160 -9.80 -16.57 0.83
CA THR A 160 -10.53 -17.30 -0.22
C THR A 160 -10.90 -16.43 -1.42
N MET A 161 -10.94 -15.12 -1.26
CA MET A 161 -11.38 -14.18 -2.30
C MET A 161 -10.23 -13.47 -3.02
N SER A 162 -8.99 -13.61 -2.54
CA SER A 162 -7.81 -13.05 -3.20
C SER A 162 -6.65 -14.04 -3.19
N PRO A 163 -5.83 -14.08 -4.23
CA PRO A 163 -4.61 -14.87 -4.25
C PRO A 163 -3.52 -14.32 -3.32
N SER A 164 -3.69 -13.08 -2.85
CA SER A 164 -2.76 -12.41 -1.93
C SER A 164 -3.54 -11.71 -0.82
N TRP A 165 -3.22 -12.05 0.41
CA TRP A 165 -3.82 -11.46 1.58
C TRP A 165 -2.80 -11.32 2.71
N GLY A 166 -3.12 -10.52 3.71
CA GLY A 166 -2.25 -10.31 4.84
C GLY A 166 -3.02 -9.96 6.12
N MET A 167 -2.34 -10.13 7.24
CA MET A 167 -2.81 -9.69 8.54
C MET A 167 -1.66 -9.06 9.31
N TYR A 168 -1.98 -8.12 10.16
CA TYR A 168 -1.02 -7.58 11.12
C TYR A 168 -0.90 -8.50 12.33
N SER A 169 0.31 -8.59 12.88
CA SER A 169 0.61 -9.40 14.06
C SER A 169 -0.33 -9.07 15.22
N GLY A 170 -0.83 -10.10 15.89
CA GLY A 170 -1.86 -9.99 16.94
C GLY A 170 -3.29 -10.25 16.45
N TYR A 171 -3.50 -10.26 15.14
CA TYR A 171 -4.81 -10.59 14.56
C TYR A 171 -5.29 -11.98 15.00
N GLU A 172 -4.38 -12.94 15.04
CA GLU A 172 -4.61 -14.32 15.48
C GLU A 172 -5.03 -14.42 16.94
N LEU A 173 -4.74 -13.40 17.73
CA LEU A 173 -5.13 -13.27 19.14
C LEU A 173 -6.36 -12.38 19.34
N CYS A 174 -7.00 -11.97 18.24
CA CYS A 174 -8.11 -11.01 18.24
C CYS A 174 -7.74 -9.66 18.87
N GLU A 175 -6.48 -9.20 18.68
CA GLU A 175 -6.06 -7.88 19.12
C GLU A 175 -6.90 -6.81 18.43
N HIS A 176 -7.64 -6.03 19.22
CA HIS A 176 -8.68 -5.14 18.72
C HIS A 176 -8.46 -3.68 19.08
N VAL A 177 -7.47 -3.37 19.89
CA VAL A 177 -7.16 -1.99 20.27
C VAL A 177 -6.46 -1.29 19.12
N PRO A 178 -7.05 -0.21 18.54
CA PRO A 178 -6.39 0.53 17.49
C PRO A 178 -5.12 1.18 18.01
N LEU A 179 -4.02 1.00 17.29
CA LEU A 179 -2.81 1.78 17.56
C LEU A 179 -3.06 3.20 17.06
N SER A 180 -3.09 4.15 17.97
CA SER A 180 -3.16 5.56 17.59
C SER A 180 -1.77 6.07 17.27
N LEU A 181 -1.42 6.11 15.99
CA LEU A 181 -0.17 6.72 15.52
C LEU A 181 -0.14 8.24 15.66
N ILE A 182 -1.23 8.84 16.20
CA ILE A 182 -1.31 10.29 16.43
C ILE A 182 -0.49 10.71 17.67
N HIS A 183 -0.04 9.76 18.47
CA HIS A 183 0.63 10.00 19.76
C HIS A 183 2.00 9.34 19.88
N ILE A 184 2.61 8.95 18.75
CA ILE A 184 4.01 8.53 18.69
C ILE A 184 4.84 9.69 18.18
#